data_58aa361fa660648344043747ff4bc6a9
#
_entry.id   58aa361fa660648344043747ff4bc6a9
#
_cell.length_a   1.000
_cell.length_b   1.000
_cell.length_c   1.000
_cell.angle_alpha   90.00
_cell.angle_beta   90.00
_cell.angle_gamma   90.00
#
_symmetry.space_group_name_H-M   'P 1'
#
loop_
_entity.id
_entity.type
_entity.pdbx_description
1 polymer ?
#
loop_
_entity_poly.entity_id
_entity_poly.type
_entity_poly.pdbx_seq_one_letter_code
_entity_poly.pdbx_strand_id
1 'polypeptide(L)'
;MPVSFRSRRLQPLVPRLLLAASLTLAPTIASADVSVVTTIKPVHSLVSGVMEGVSTPELLIKGAASPHDFSLKPSQAGQLQNADVVFWIGDHLETSLAKPISTMAEKALRIELFDAPGVQHLKFRDGDGFEGDDHEHGETHDQADSGKDDDHDHNHGA
;
A
#
# COMPACT_ATOMS: atom_id res chain seq x y z
N MET A 1 -49.01 48.38 -82.26
CA MET A 1 -48.22 48.65 -81.03
C MET A 1 -48.36 47.45 -80.08
N PRO A 2 -47.34 46.62 -79.86
CA PRO A 2 -47.43 45.46 -78.97
C PRO A 2 -47.04 45.87 -77.54
N VAL A 3 -47.91 45.54 -76.58
CA VAL A 3 -47.72 45.75 -75.21
C VAL A 3 -46.85 44.59 -74.61
N SER A 4 -45.65 44.91 -74.11
CA SER A 4 -44.71 43.96 -73.58
C SER A 4 -45.11 43.61 -72.16
N PHE A 5 -45.53 42.35 -71.88
CA PHE A 5 -45.91 41.83 -70.61
C PHE A 5 -44.61 41.32 -69.86
N ARG A 6 -44.18 42.09 -68.90
CA ARG A 6 -43.01 41.79 -68.12
C ARG A 6 -43.37 40.81 -66.97
N SER A 7 -43.07 39.54 -67.17
CA SER A 7 -43.25 38.50 -66.14
C SER A 7 -42.28 38.73 -65.03
N ARG A 8 -42.79 39.10 -63.82
CA ARG A 8 -42.04 39.10 -62.56
C ARG A 8 -41.92 37.68 -62.10
N ARG A 9 -40.69 37.13 -62.12
CA ARG A 9 -40.36 35.86 -61.50
C ARG A 9 -40.32 36.05 -59.96
N LEU A 10 -41.29 35.45 -59.25
CA LEU A 10 -41.28 35.32 -57.85
C LEU A 10 -40.16 34.27 -57.46
N GLN A 11 -39.13 34.73 -56.80
CA GLN A 11 -38.12 33.82 -56.20
C GLN A 11 -38.66 33.23 -54.93
N PRO A 12 -38.61 31.91 -54.76
CA PRO A 12 -38.98 31.29 -53.44
C PRO A 12 -37.96 31.66 -52.42
N LEU A 13 -38.39 32.28 -51.31
CA LEU A 13 -37.63 32.40 -50.06
C LEU A 13 -37.48 31.02 -49.49
N VAL A 14 -36.29 30.46 -49.59
CA VAL A 14 -35.91 29.24 -48.85
C VAL A 14 -35.56 29.67 -47.43
N PRO A 15 -36.29 29.22 -46.40
CA PRO A 15 -35.88 29.49 -45.04
C PRO A 15 -34.61 28.69 -44.73
N ARG A 16 -33.49 29.40 -44.50
CA ARG A 16 -32.25 28.81 -43.95
C ARG A 16 -32.53 28.40 -42.54
N LEU A 17 -32.78 27.10 -42.35
CA LEU A 17 -32.86 26.45 -41.03
C LEU A 17 -31.45 26.48 -40.45
N LEU A 18 -31.19 27.41 -39.53
CA LEU A 18 -29.98 27.47 -38.74
C LEU A 18 -30.04 26.30 -37.72
N LEU A 19 -29.39 25.19 -38.09
CA LEU A 19 -29.14 24.07 -37.16
C LEU A 19 -28.11 24.53 -36.13
N ALA A 20 -28.62 25.03 -34.99
CA ALA A 20 -27.79 25.35 -33.85
C ALA A 20 -27.26 24.02 -33.24
N ALA A 21 -26.04 23.65 -33.60
CA ALA A 21 -25.31 22.56 -32.96
C ALA A 21 -24.98 22.97 -31.52
N SER A 22 -25.81 22.55 -30.57
CA SER A 22 -25.54 22.68 -29.14
C SER A 22 -24.39 21.73 -28.77
N LEU A 23 -23.19 22.29 -28.72
CA LEU A 23 -22.00 21.58 -28.23
C LEU A 23 -22.15 21.43 -26.71
N THR A 24 -22.68 20.31 -26.26
CA THR A 24 -22.74 19.95 -24.82
C THR A 24 -21.34 19.71 -24.32
N LEU A 25 -20.78 20.70 -23.63
CA LEU A 25 -19.54 20.57 -22.88
C LEU A 25 -19.86 19.69 -21.68
N ALA A 26 -19.61 18.36 -21.78
CA ALA A 26 -19.66 17.48 -20.63
C ALA A 26 -18.53 17.89 -19.68
N PRO A 27 -18.80 18.13 -18.39
CA PRO A 27 -17.74 18.38 -17.43
C PRO A 27 -16.88 17.11 -17.34
N THR A 28 -15.64 17.18 -17.79
CA THR A 28 -14.64 16.17 -17.46
C THR A 28 -14.31 16.33 -15.99
N ILE A 29 -14.81 15.39 -15.16
CA ILE A 29 -14.38 15.28 -13.77
C ILE A 29 -12.92 14.86 -13.83
N ALA A 30 -12.01 15.80 -13.66
CA ALA A 30 -10.61 15.50 -13.43
C ALA A 30 -10.53 14.79 -12.06
N SER A 31 -10.44 13.47 -12.07
CA SER A 31 -10.00 12.72 -10.88
C SER A 31 -8.58 13.19 -10.55
N ALA A 32 -8.42 13.92 -9.48
CA ALA A 32 -7.09 14.13 -8.91
C ALA A 32 -6.58 12.75 -8.47
N ASP A 33 -5.53 12.28 -9.11
CA ASP A 33 -4.90 11.00 -8.77
C ASP A 33 -4.15 11.19 -7.44
N VAL A 34 -4.75 10.71 -6.35
CA VAL A 34 -4.19 10.81 -5.01
C VAL A 34 -3.11 9.74 -4.86
N SER A 35 -1.88 10.16 -4.61
CA SER A 35 -0.74 9.27 -4.37
C SER A 35 -0.75 8.79 -2.92
N VAL A 36 -1.11 7.52 -2.73
CA VAL A 36 -1.18 6.88 -1.42
C VAL A 36 -0.08 5.84 -1.27
N VAL A 37 0.69 5.94 -0.20
CA VAL A 37 1.73 4.98 0.16
C VAL A 37 1.32 4.24 1.43
N THR A 38 1.51 2.93 1.42
CA THR A 38 1.33 2.05 2.58
C THR A 38 2.62 1.32 2.87
N THR A 39 2.93 1.10 4.13
CA THR A 39 4.23 0.53 4.51
C THR A 39 4.27 -0.98 4.40
N ILE A 40 3.27 -1.69 4.92
CA ILE A 40 3.22 -3.17 5.00
C ILE A 40 2.00 -3.76 4.28
N LYS A 41 2.12 -5.04 3.93
CA LYS A 41 1.07 -5.76 3.18
C LYS A 41 -0.32 -5.75 3.82
N PRO A 42 -0.50 -5.98 5.15
CA PRO A 42 -1.83 -5.94 5.76
C PRO A 42 -2.49 -4.58 5.60
N VAL A 43 -1.76 -3.48 5.84
CA VAL A 43 -2.24 -2.12 5.66
C VAL A 43 -2.58 -1.85 4.20
N HIS A 44 -1.70 -2.29 3.28
CA HIS A 44 -1.93 -2.15 1.84
C HIS A 44 -3.22 -2.84 1.40
N SER A 45 -3.49 -4.05 1.89
CA SER A 45 -4.72 -4.78 1.55
C SER A 45 -5.98 -4.04 1.98
N LEU A 46 -5.99 -3.49 3.20
CA LEU A 46 -7.11 -2.71 3.71
C LEU A 46 -7.32 -1.41 2.92
N VAL A 47 -6.24 -0.66 2.70
CA VAL A 47 -6.28 0.61 1.95
C VAL A 47 -6.69 0.38 0.50
N SER A 48 -6.20 -0.70 -0.14
CA SER A 48 -6.62 -1.08 -1.50
C SER A 48 -8.12 -1.34 -1.60
N GLY A 49 -8.70 -2.02 -0.60
CA GLY A 49 -10.15 -2.25 -0.56
C GLY A 49 -10.97 -0.96 -0.40
N VAL A 50 -10.48 0.00 0.39
CA VAL A 50 -11.13 1.30 0.56
C VAL A 50 -11.00 2.17 -0.69
N MET A 51 -9.88 2.06 -1.41
CA MET A 51 -9.57 2.87 -2.59
C MET A 51 -10.05 2.25 -3.91
N GLU A 52 -10.80 1.15 -3.85
CA GLU A 52 -11.31 0.49 -5.05
C GLU A 52 -12.12 1.47 -5.93
N GLY A 53 -11.74 1.55 -7.21
CA GLY A 53 -12.37 2.48 -8.16
C GLY A 53 -11.87 3.93 -8.09
N VAL A 54 -10.97 4.26 -7.18
CA VAL A 54 -10.37 5.61 -7.03
C VAL A 54 -8.94 5.61 -7.55
N SER A 55 -8.04 4.92 -6.88
CA SER A 55 -6.65 4.71 -7.31
C SER A 55 -6.07 3.46 -6.62
N THR A 56 -4.80 3.15 -6.93
CA THR A 56 -4.11 1.99 -6.33
C THR A 56 -3.02 2.50 -5.41
N PRO A 57 -3.04 2.14 -4.10
CA PRO A 57 -1.99 2.53 -3.19
C PRO A 57 -0.67 1.82 -3.52
N GLU A 58 0.44 2.45 -3.24
CA GLU A 58 1.76 1.86 -3.37
C GLU A 58 2.19 1.15 -2.08
N LEU A 59 2.79 -0.03 -2.22
CA LEU A 59 3.35 -0.79 -1.10
C LEU A 59 4.85 -0.55 -0.98
N LEU A 60 5.30 -0.10 0.18
CA LEU A 60 6.71 0.20 0.45
C LEU A 60 7.52 -1.07 0.74
N ILE A 61 7.13 -1.86 1.73
CA ILE A 61 7.82 -3.08 2.15
C ILE A 61 7.27 -4.29 1.38
N LYS A 62 7.97 -4.65 0.30
CA LYS A 62 7.59 -5.77 -0.59
C LYS A 62 8.30 -7.07 -0.17
N GLY A 63 7.67 -8.20 -0.49
CA GLY A 63 8.27 -9.53 -0.26
C GLY A 63 8.22 -9.96 1.20
N ALA A 64 9.31 -10.56 1.68
CA ALA A 64 9.49 -11.09 3.04
C ALA A 64 10.40 -10.19 3.91
N ALA A 65 10.59 -8.92 3.53
CA ALA A 65 11.42 -8.00 4.30
C ALA A 65 10.77 -7.69 5.66
N SER A 66 11.62 -7.60 6.69
CA SER A 66 11.17 -7.24 8.03
C SER A 66 10.86 -5.76 8.13
N PRO A 67 9.72 -5.36 8.72
CA PRO A 67 9.43 -3.95 8.97
C PRO A 67 10.34 -3.32 10.03
N HIS A 68 10.95 -4.11 10.92
CA HIS A 68 11.84 -3.60 11.96
C HIS A 68 13.20 -3.11 11.43
N ASP A 69 13.75 -3.79 10.40
CA ASP A 69 15.08 -3.53 9.85
C ASP A 69 15.03 -3.21 8.36
N PHE A 70 14.06 -2.39 7.96
CA PHE A 70 13.87 -2.08 6.56
C PHE A 70 14.76 -0.93 6.10
N SER A 71 15.51 -1.14 5.01
CA SER A 71 16.31 -0.12 4.37
C SER A 71 15.63 0.39 3.10
N LEU A 72 15.34 1.68 3.04
CA LEU A 72 14.70 2.31 1.89
C LEU A 72 15.64 2.34 0.68
N LYS A 73 15.10 1.89 -0.46
CA LYS A 73 15.74 2.10 -1.77
C LYS A 73 15.45 3.52 -2.27
N PRO A 74 16.28 4.07 -3.17
CA PRO A 74 16.05 5.41 -3.72
C PRO A 74 14.67 5.61 -4.36
N SER A 75 14.16 4.58 -5.04
CA SER A 75 12.80 4.61 -5.63
C SER A 75 11.70 4.73 -4.57
N GLN A 76 11.86 4.05 -3.43
CA GLN A 76 10.91 4.09 -2.31
C GLN A 76 10.97 5.43 -1.56
N ALA A 77 12.17 6.02 -1.46
CA ALA A 77 12.31 7.38 -0.97
C ALA A 77 11.55 8.38 -1.85
N GLY A 78 11.63 8.21 -3.18
CA GLY A 78 10.85 8.99 -4.14
C GLY A 78 9.33 8.82 -3.97
N GLN A 79 8.87 7.60 -3.69
CA GLN A 79 7.45 7.33 -3.39
C GLN A 79 6.99 8.13 -2.16
N LEU A 80 7.76 8.11 -1.07
CA LEU A 80 7.44 8.90 0.14
C LEU A 80 7.42 10.41 -0.11
N GLN A 81 8.37 10.92 -0.91
CA GLN A 81 8.47 12.35 -1.23
C GLN A 81 7.28 12.87 -2.05
N ASN A 82 6.71 12.00 -2.89
CA ASN A 82 5.61 12.33 -3.78
C ASN A 82 4.24 11.88 -3.25
N ALA A 83 4.19 11.28 -2.06
CA ALA A 83 2.95 10.85 -1.45
C ALA A 83 2.08 12.03 -0.99
N ASP A 84 0.78 11.93 -1.22
CA ASP A 84 -0.22 12.79 -0.60
C ASP A 84 -0.66 12.24 0.76
N VAL A 85 -0.69 10.89 0.88
CA VAL A 85 -1.06 10.20 2.11
C VAL A 85 -0.12 9.02 2.36
N VAL A 86 0.31 8.86 3.61
CA VAL A 86 1.11 7.70 4.05
C VAL A 86 0.40 7.02 5.20
N PHE A 87 0.07 5.73 5.03
CA PHE A 87 -0.44 4.86 6.08
C PHE A 87 0.65 3.94 6.59
N TRP A 88 0.88 3.94 7.88
CA TRP A 88 1.86 3.10 8.56
C TRP A 88 1.34 2.66 9.93
N ILE A 89 1.87 1.60 10.52
CA ILE A 89 1.42 1.16 11.85
C ILE A 89 1.92 2.11 12.93
N GLY A 90 3.20 2.47 12.88
CA GLY A 90 3.83 3.32 13.87
C GLY A 90 5.28 2.92 14.14
N ASP A 91 5.98 3.72 14.92
CA ASP A 91 7.40 3.54 15.24
C ASP A 91 7.67 2.25 16.04
N HIS A 92 6.69 1.74 16.77
CA HIS A 92 6.79 0.48 17.51
C HIS A 92 7.02 -0.73 16.60
N LEU A 93 6.47 -0.73 15.39
CA LEU A 93 6.65 -1.80 14.42
C LEU A 93 7.67 -1.44 13.34
N GLU A 94 7.62 -0.22 12.85
CA GLU A 94 8.38 0.24 11.69
C GLU A 94 9.45 1.27 12.09
N THR A 95 10.21 0.91 13.12
CA THR A 95 11.24 1.78 13.74
C THR A 95 12.19 2.40 12.71
N SER A 96 12.61 1.61 11.73
CA SER A 96 13.52 2.06 10.65
C SER A 96 12.87 3.08 9.70
N LEU A 97 11.54 3.13 9.63
CA LEU A 97 10.78 4.04 8.76
C LEU A 97 10.35 5.33 9.42
N ALA A 98 10.34 5.42 10.76
CA ALA A 98 9.87 6.60 11.50
C ALA A 98 10.57 7.90 11.03
N LYS A 99 11.90 7.89 10.97
CA LYS A 99 12.67 9.04 10.50
C LYS A 99 12.48 9.32 9.00
N PRO A 100 12.60 8.35 8.09
CA PRO A 100 12.28 8.56 6.67
C PRO A 100 10.88 9.13 6.42
N ILE A 101 9.84 8.59 7.06
CA ILE A 101 8.47 9.08 6.91
C ILE A 101 8.37 10.53 7.38
N SER A 102 8.97 10.86 8.53
CA SER A 102 8.92 12.24 9.06
C SER A 102 9.65 13.25 8.19
N THR A 103 10.75 12.86 7.53
CA THR A 103 11.61 13.79 6.78
C THR A 103 11.35 13.81 5.28
N MET A 104 10.92 12.70 4.69
CA MET A 104 10.70 12.61 3.24
C MET A 104 9.25 12.85 2.86
N ALA A 105 8.30 12.45 3.71
CA ALA A 105 6.87 12.64 3.49
C ALA A 105 6.34 13.88 4.24
N GLU A 106 7.08 14.98 4.26
CA GLU A 106 6.70 16.19 4.99
C GLU A 106 5.39 16.81 4.51
N LYS A 107 5.10 16.72 3.21
CA LYS A 107 3.89 17.25 2.59
C LYS A 107 2.69 16.33 2.71
N ALA A 108 2.93 15.05 2.99
CA ALA A 108 1.90 14.03 3.06
C ALA A 108 1.11 14.10 4.38
N LEU A 109 -0.15 13.75 4.31
CA LEU A 109 -0.92 13.37 5.48
C LEU A 109 -0.40 12.03 5.98
N ARG A 110 0.27 12.02 7.13
CA ARG A 110 0.84 10.81 7.74
C ARG A 110 -0.13 10.26 8.77
N ILE A 111 -0.66 9.07 8.52
CA ILE A 111 -1.63 8.41 9.38
C ILE A 111 -0.94 7.24 10.08
N GLU A 112 -0.72 7.40 11.36
CA GLU A 112 -0.25 6.36 12.25
C GLU A 112 -1.44 5.56 12.76
N LEU A 113 -1.50 4.30 12.35
CA LEU A 113 -2.67 3.47 12.62
C LEU A 113 -2.70 2.97 14.06
N PHE A 114 -1.55 2.82 14.71
CA PHE A 114 -1.47 2.39 16.10
C PHE A 114 -2.22 3.38 17.01
N ASP A 115 -2.03 4.68 16.81
CA ASP A 115 -2.65 5.72 17.62
C ASP A 115 -3.95 6.27 17.03
N ALA A 116 -4.52 5.59 16.02
CA ALA A 116 -5.74 6.06 15.38
C ALA A 116 -6.95 5.99 16.33
N PRO A 117 -7.88 6.97 16.27
CA PRO A 117 -9.06 6.96 17.10
C PRO A 117 -9.89 5.66 16.96
N GLY A 118 -10.22 5.06 18.09
CA GLY A 118 -11.01 3.82 18.11
C GLY A 118 -10.19 2.51 18.07
N VAL A 119 -8.87 2.60 17.96
CA VAL A 119 -8.00 1.43 18.07
C VAL A 119 -7.90 1.01 19.54
N GLN A 120 -8.18 -0.27 19.80
CA GLN A 120 -8.05 -0.86 21.12
C GLN A 120 -6.66 -1.50 21.28
N HIS A 121 -5.88 -0.99 22.21
CA HIS A 121 -4.58 -1.56 22.54
C HIS A 121 -4.75 -2.69 23.52
N LEU A 122 -4.25 -3.85 23.19
CA LEU A 122 -4.18 -4.99 24.09
C LEU A 122 -2.79 -5.06 24.72
N LYS A 123 -2.71 -5.44 25.99
CA LYS A 123 -1.42 -5.72 26.61
C LYS A 123 -0.74 -6.90 25.91
N PHE A 124 0.59 -6.83 25.80
CA PHE A 124 1.35 -8.00 25.37
C PHE A 124 1.04 -9.14 26.35
N ARG A 125 0.90 -10.34 25.80
CA ARG A 125 0.77 -11.52 26.62
C ARG A 125 2.14 -11.76 27.25
N ASP A 126 2.25 -11.47 28.57
CA ASP A 126 3.44 -11.83 29.37
C ASP A 126 3.53 -13.34 29.28
N GLY A 127 4.62 -13.81 28.68
CA GLY A 127 4.75 -15.19 28.22
C GLY A 127 4.94 -16.21 29.34
N ASP A 128 3.89 -16.47 30.12
CA ASP A 128 3.74 -17.71 30.87
C ASP A 128 2.67 -18.54 30.15
N GLY A 129 3.12 -19.52 29.33
CA GLY A 129 2.18 -20.55 28.96
C GLY A 129 2.06 -20.91 27.51
N PHE A 130 3.15 -21.29 26.89
CA PHE A 130 3.19 -22.61 26.29
C PHE A 130 3.84 -23.49 27.36
N GLU A 131 3.07 -23.85 28.39
CA GLU A 131 3.33 -25.10 29.10
C GLU A 131 3.24 -26.16 28.03
N GLY A 132 4.43 -26.58 27.52
CA GLY A 132 4.52 -27.77 26.73
C GLY A 132 3.88 -28.87 27.58
N ASP A 133 2.95 -29.62 27.03
CA ASP A 133 2.50 -30.86 27.59
C ASP A 133 3.75 -31.66 27.96
N ASP A 134 4.08 -31.67 29.25
CA ASP A 134 5.04 -32.57 29.80
C ASP A 134 4.51 -33.98 29.57
N HIS A 135 4.81 -34.52 28.42
CA HIS A 135 4.74 -35.94 28.21
C HIS A 135 5.82 -36.57 29.07
N GLU A 136 5.39 -36.92 30.30
CA GLU A 136 6.09 -37.75 31.23
C GLU A 136 6.33 -39.13 30.58
N HIS A 137 7.39 -39.23 29.78
CA HIS A 137 7.95 -40.50 29.37
C HIS A 137 8.83 -40.99 30.53
N GLY A 138 8.16 -41.67 31.47
CA GLY A 138 8.83 -42.55 32.39
C GLY A 138 9.53 -43.66 31.65
N GLU A 139 10.82 -43.51 31.41
CA GLU A 139 11.72 -44.59 31.06
C GLU A 139 12.69 -44.77 32.20
N THR A 140 12.36 -45.73 33.07
CA THR A 140 13.29 -46.40 33.94
C THR A 140 14.28 -47.17 33.09
N HIS A 141 15.50 -46.69 32.97
CA HIS A 141 16.64 -47.49 32.50
C HIS A 141 17.56 -47.77 33.68
N ASP A 142 17.48 -49.04 34.06
CA ASP A 142 18.41 -49.73 34.95
C ASP A 142 19.85 -49.63 34.45
N GLN A 143 20.74 -49.53 35.42
CA GLN A 143 22.17 -49.51 35.30
C GLN A 143 22.72 -50.83 34.73
N ALA A 144 23.68 -50.73 33.83
CA ALA A 144 24.78 -51.66 33.71
C ALA A 144 25.95 -51.00 32.99
N ASP A 145 26.91 -50.62 33.73
CA ASP A 145 28.33 -50.96 33.73
C ASP A 145 28.95 -51.38 32.37
N SER A 146 29.92 -50.63 31.92
CA SER A 146 31.29 -51.04 31.62
C SER A 146 32.00 -50.05 30.67
N GLY A 147 33.16 -49.63 31.16
CA GLY A 147 34.07 -48.70 30.51
C GLY A 147 34.63 -49.20 29.21
N LYS A 148 35.09 -48.23 28.43
CA LYS A 148 36.34 -48.32 27.70
C LYS A 148 36.75 -46.94 27.17
N ASP A 149 37.94 -46.57 27.59
CA ASP A 149 38.76 -45.52 27.06
C ASP A 149 38.96 -45.75 25.54
N ASP A 150 38.85 -44.70 24.75
CA ASP A 150 39.54 -44.57 23.45
C ASP A 150 39.77 -43.08 23.17
N ASP A 151 41.01 -42.70 23.39
CA ASP A 151 41.68 -41.49 22.89
C ASP A 151 41.53 -41.37 21.37
N HIS A 152 40.97 -40.29 20.87
CA HIS A 152 41.24 -39.85 19.49
C HIS A 152 41.65 -38.40 19.45
N ASP A 153 42.96 -38.26 19.51
CA ASP A 153 43.73 -37.10 19.14
C ASP A 153 43.61 -36.85 17.61
N HIS A 154 43.01 -35.75 17.23
CA HIS A 154 43.13 -35.26 15.84
C HIS A 154 43.69 -33.86 15.82
N ASN A 155 44.98 -33.84 15.76
CA ASN A 155 45.83 -32.77 15.33
C ASN A 155 45.67 -32.55 13.80
N HIS A 156 45.21 -31.35 13.36
CA HIS A 156 45.42 -30.86 12.01
C HIS A 156 46.01 -29.46 12.07
N GLY A 157 47.37 -29.47 11.94
CA GLY A 157 48.12 -28.29 11.55
C GLY A 157 48.20 -28.17 10.02
N ALA A 158 48.43 -26.97 9.60
CA ALA A 158 48.93 -26.33 8.41
C ALA A 158 47.90 -25.44 7.72
#